data_84be4e5e16ca36d073556ea267dab554
#
_entry.id   84be4e5e16ca36d073556ea267dab554
#
_cell.length_a   1.000
_cell.length_b   1.000
_cell.length_c   1.000
_cell.angle_alpha   90.00
_cell.angle_beta   90.00
_cell.angle_gamma   90.00
#
_symmetry.space_group_name_H-M   'P 1'
#
loop_
_entity.id
_entity.type
_entity.pdbx_description
1 polymer ?
#
loop_
_entity_poly.entity_id
_entity_poly.type
_entity_poly.pdbx_seq_one_letter_code
_entity_poly.pdbx_strand_id
1 'polypeptide(L)'
;QKEWDQFYNSFYEQKERSDLIVLGTVEDYTCFAGGLEIATDISLQVDEVLKGNIETGENITVRKRGGAVTVEEYLKSMEDAGITYWNAEDLKAEYSEEERRENYVQISFCDLDPVIGQKSLYFLKKDAEQDIYYRLCDGLGQYIETSPGEYVNAYEIASEKRDENEPMMLALGETVENDPDAAPEESINIYTMDEIKEEMETYTAPPTDYPGAEEEPE
;
A
#
# COMPACT_ATOMS: atom_id res chain seq x y z
N GLN A 1 1.18 -17.63 0.79
CA GLN A 1 1.69 -17.55 -0.60
C GLN A 1 0.58 -17.68 -1.65
N LYS A 2 -0.60 -18.25 -1.30
CA LYS A 2 -1.76 -18.34 -2.23
C LYS A 2 -2.62 -17.08 -2.31
N GLU A 3 -2.49 -16.14 -1.38
CA GLU A 3 -3.28 -14.89 -1.38
C GLU A 3 -2.76 -13.84 -2.37
N TRP A 4 -1.50 -13.91 -2.79
CA TRP A 4 -0.90 -12.98 -3.74
C TRP A 4 -1.22 -13.28 -5.21
N ASP A 5 -1.70 -14.49 -5.52
CA ASP A 5 -2.01 -14.92 -6.90
C ASP A 5 -3.39 -14.48 -7.39
N GLN A 6 -4.20 -13.86 -6.54
CA GLN A 6 -5.50 -13.31 -6.92
C GLN A 6 -5.40 -11.79 -7.04
N PHE A 7 -4.78 -11.31 -8.09
CA PHE A 7 -4.81 -9.91 -8.46
C PHE A 7 -6.26 -9.50 -8.72
N TYR A 8 -6.77 -8.62 -7.88
CA TYR A 8 -8.10 -8.03 -8.04
C TYR A 8 -8.03 -6.98 -9.14
N ASN A 9 -8.14 -7.42 -10.38
CA ASN A 9 -7.93 -6.58 -11.56
C ASN A 9 -9.19 -5.78 -11.94
N SER A 10 -10.30 -5.92 -11.23
CA SER A 10 -11.52 -5.17 -11.53
C SER A 10 -12.07 -4.46 -10.30
N PHE A 11 -12.69 -3.30 -10.52
CA PHE A 11 -13.42 -2.58 -9.47
C PHE A 11 -14.57 -3.39 -8.89
N TYR A 12 -15.19 -4.27 -9.69
CA TYR A 12 -16.21 -5.20 -9.22
C TYR A 12 -15.66 -6.14 -8.14
N GLU A 13 -14.54 -6.80 -8.38
CA GLU A 13 -13.93 -7.71 -7.42
C GLU A 13 -13.45 -6.98 -6.17
N GLN A 14 -12.84 -5.81 -6.33
CA GLN A 14 -12.44 -4.97 -5.20
C GLN A 14 -13.65 -4.57 -4.36
N LYS A 15 -14.77 -4.19 -4.99
CA LYS A 15 -16.03 -3.89 -4.31
C LYS A 15 -16.56 -5.10 -3.53
N GLU A 16 -16.64 -6.27 -4.15
CA GLU A 16 -17.17 -7.47 -3.48
C GLU A 16 -16.36 -7.83 -2.23
N ARG A 17 -15.07 -7.66 -2.27
CA ARG A 17 -14.15 -8.05 -1.18
C ARG A 17 -13.95 -6.98 -0.11
N SER A 18 -14.25 -5.73 -0.38
CA SER A 18 -14.13 -4.65 0.59
C SER A 18 -15.28 -4.67 1.59
N ASP A 19 -14.99 -4.35 2.84
CA ASP A 19 -16.00 -4.12 3.87
C ASP A 19 -16.48 -2.66 3.86
N LEU A 20 -15.60 -1.76 3.39
CA LEU A 20 -15.84 -0.34 3.30
C LEU A 20 -15.19 0.22 2.01
N ILE A 21 -15.91 1.09 1.30
CA ILE A 21 -15.37 1.86 0.16
C ILE A 21 -15.70 3.32 0.40
N VAL A 22 -14.68 4.14 0.47
CA VAL A 22 -14.82 5.57 0.76
C VAL A 22 -13.93 6.42 -0.12
N LEU A 23 -14.42 7.60 -0.47
CA LEU A 23 -13.59 8.73 -0.85
C LEU A 23 -13.22 9.45 0.44
N GLY A 24 -11.95 9.73 0.64
CA GLY A 24 -11.50 10.38 1.88
C GLY A 24 -10.22 11.17 1.68
N THR A 25 -10.03 12.10 2.59
CA THR A 25 -8.88 13.02 2.63
C THR A 25 -7.98 12.69 3.82
N VAL A 26 -6.69 12.57 3.57
CA VAL A 26 -5.68 12.35 4.63
C VAL A 26 -5.58 13.59 5.50
N GLU A 27 -5.91 13.48 6.80
CA GLU A 27 -5.74 14.57 7.76
C GLU A 27 -4.41 14.53 8.48
N ASP A 28 -3.96 13.32 8.85
CA ASP A 28 -2.72 13.11 9.60
C ASP A 28 -2.24 11.67 9.40
N TYR A 29 -1.00 11.39 9.78
CA TYR A 29 -0.49 10.01 9.83
C TYR A 29 0.60 9.85 10.86
N THR A 30 0.76 8.65 11.39
CA THR A 30 1.80 8.31 12.37
C THR A 30 2.43 6.98 12.00
N CYS A 31 3.77 6.98 11.86
CA CYS A 31 4.55 5.76 11.70
C CYS A 31 4.90 5.19 13.07
N PHE A 32 4.93 3.88 13.18
CA PHE A 32 5.37 3.18 14.39
C PHE A 32 6.02 1.85 14.04
N ALA A 33 6.91 1.38 14.93
CA ALA A 33 7.53 0.08 14.80
C ALA A 33 6.86 -0.95 15.72
N GLY A 34 6.68 -2.18 15.21
CA GLY A 34 6.18 -3.33 15.95
C GLY A 34 7.09 -4.54 15.71
N GLY A 35 8.08 -4.73 16.56
CA GLY A 35 9.11 -5.75 16.34
C GLY A 35 9.98 -5.39 15.12
N LEU A 36 9.96 -6.23 14.08
CA LEU A 36 10.71 -5.99 12.83
C LEU A 36 9.92 -5.22 11.77
N GLU A 37 8.65 -5.01 12.00
CA GLU A 37 7.78 -4.33 11.03
C GLU A 37 7.63 -2.85 11.39
N ILE A 38 7.49 -2.03 10.35
CA ILE A 38 7.06 -0.65 10.48
C ILE A 38 5.69 -0.56 9.80
N ALA A 39 4.77 0.14 10.43
CA ALA A 39 3.46 0.43 9.90
C ALA A 39 3.14 1.92 10.03
N THR A 40 2.20 2.37 9.24
CA THR A 40 1.70 3.75 9.27
C THR A 40 0.19 3.73 9.45
N ASP A 41 -0.28 4.39 10.49
CA ASP A 41 -1.70 4.68 10.72
C ASP A 41 -2.02 6.03 10.09
N ILE A 42 -2.96 6.04 9.17
CA ILE A 42 -3.44 7.22 8.45
C ILE A 42 -4.79 7.61 9.04
N SER A 43 -4.92 8.82 9.54
CA SER A 43 -6.20 9.43 9.90
C SER A 43 -6.86 9.94 8.62
N LEU A 44 -7.97 9.33 8.24
CA LEU A 44 -8.69 9.62 7.02
C LEU A 44 -10.05 10.23 7.35
N GLN A 45 -10.30 11.47 6.93
CA GLN A 45 -11.62 12.06 6.95
C GLN A 45 -12.45 11.50 5.78
N VAL A 46 -13.61 10.96 6.08
CA VAL A 46 -14.52 10.40 5.08
C VAL A 46 -15.30 11.50 4.38
N ASP A 47 -15.07 11.69 3.09
CA ASP A 47 -15.76 12.66 2.26
C ASP A 47 -17.05 12.11 1.63
N GLU A 48 -17.03 10.85 1.17
CA GLU A 48 -18.15 10.14 0.57
C GLU A 48 -18.07 8.65 0.90
N VAL A 49 -19.19 8.01 1.19
CA VAL A 49 -19.28 6.56 1.43
C VAL A 49 -19.95 5.90 0.22
N LEU A 50 -19.23 4.99 -0.45
CA LEU A 50 -19.75 4.23 -1.59
C LEU A 50 -20.24 2.83 -1.15
N LYS A 51 -19.61 2.25 -0.12
CA LYS A 51 -20.02 0.97 0.48
C LYS A 51 -19.66 0.97 1.95
N GLY A 52 -20.50 0.36 2.79
CA GLY A 52 -20.27 0.18 4.22
C GLY A 52 -21.23 0.99 5.09
N ASN A 53 -20.99 0.99 6.39
CA ASN A 53 -21.89 1.58 7.37
C ASN A 53 -21.14 2.53 8.32
N ILE A 54 -20.67 3.64 7.75
CA ILE A 54 -20.09 4.78 8.45
C ILE A 54 -20.72 6.06 7.90
N GLU A 55 -20.55 7.18 8.58
CA GLU A 55 -21.11 8.46 8.16
C GLU A 55 -20.04 9.33 7.45
N THR A 56 -20.50 10.13 6.49
CA THR A 56 -19.65 11.19 5.90
C THR A 56 -19.26 12.18 7.00
N GLY A 57 -17.98 12.56 7.00
CA GLY A 57 -17.39 13.42 8.02
C GLY A 57 -16.79 12.66 9.22
N GLU A 58 -16.99 11.34 9.32
CA GLU A 58 -16.26 10.54 10.31
C GLU A 58 -14.77 10.45 9.97
N ASN A 59 -13.96 10.32 11.01
CA ASN A 59 -12.55 9.99 10.88
C ASN A 59 -12.35 8.50 11.15
N ILE A 60 -11.66 7.84 10.24
CA ILE A 60 -11.26 6.44 10.36
C ILE A 60 -9.75 6.29 10.35
N THR A 61 -9.26 5.22 10.94
CA THR A 61 -7.84 4.86 10.85
C THR A 61 -7.63 3.81 9.77
N VAL A 62 -6.80 4.14 8.80
CA VAL A 62 -6.37 3.20 7.74
C VAL A 62 -4.90 2.87 7.97
N ARG A 63 -4.59 1.59 8.24
CA ARG A 63 -3.23 1.11 8.42
C ARG A 63 -2.63 0.62 7.11
N LYS A 64 -1.43 1.08 6.82
CA LYS A 64 -0.58 0.55 5.75
C LYS A 64 0.69 -0.06 6.32
N ARG A 65 1.29 -0.99 5.58
CA ARG A 65 2.63 -1.51 5.87
C ARG A 65 3.68 -0.51 5.42
N GLY A 66 4.80 -0.48 6.14
CA GLY A 66 5.91 0.43 5.86
C GLY A 66 5.74 1.81 6.47
N GLY A 67 6.77 2.62 6.31
CA GLY A 67 6.93 3.94 6.88
C GLY A 67 8.35 4.17 7.38
N ALA A 68 8.57 5.26 8.10
CA ALA A 68 9.86 5.60 8.67
C ALA A 68 9.72 5.91 10.16
N VAL A 69 10.60 5.33 10.97
CA VAL A 69 10.73 5.60 12.41
C VAL A 69 12.17 5.86 12.75
N THR A 70 12.45 6.50 13.88
CA THR A 70 13.85 6.69 14.31
C THR A 70 14.52 5.34 14.59
N VAL A 71 15.84 5.29 14.43
CA VAL A 71 16.63 4.09 14.78
C VAL A 71 16.40 3.71 16.25
N GLU A 72 16.25 4.70 17.15
CA GLU A 72 15.95 4.47 18.57
C GLU A 72 14.60 3.75 18.76
N GLU A 73 13.54 4.22 18.10
CA GLU A 73 12.20 3.60 18.17
C GLU A 73 12.20 2.20 17.59
N TYR A 74 12.89 1.99 16.47
CA TYR A 74 13.00 0.67 15.84
C TYR A 74 13.73 -0.33 16.74
N LEU A 75 14.89 0.04 17.30
CA LEU A 75 15.64 -0.80 18.22
C LEU A 75 14.84 -1.13 19.48
N LYS A 76 14.14 -0.13 20.04
CA LYS A 76 13.27 -0.34 21.18
C LYS A 76 12.13 -1.29 20.88
N SER A 77 11.50 -1.19 19.73
CA SER A 77 10.39 -2.09 19.35
C SER A 77 10.85 -3.56 19.23
N MET A 78 12.07 -3.80 18.73
CA MET A 78 12.65 -5.14 18.70
C MET A 78 12.93 -5.67 20.10
N GLU A 79 13.46 -4.83 20.99
CA GLU A 79 13.74 -5.20 22.38
C GLU A 79 12.45 -5.55 23.14
N ASP A 80 11.42 -4.71 23.01
CA ASP A 80 10.09 -4.90 23.62
C ASP A 80 9.42 -6.21 23.13
N ALA A 81 9.66 -6.58 21.88
CA ALA A 81 9.17 -7.83 21.29
C ALA A 81 10.06 -9.06 21.62
N GLY A 82 11.16 -8.89 22.34
CA GLY A 82 12.10 -9.95 22.63
C GLY A 82 12.84 -10.49 21.39
N ILE A 83 12.93 -9.70 20.33
CA ILE A 83 13.58 -10.08 19.08
C ILE A 83 15.05 -9.72 19.14
N THR A 84 15.90 -10.75 19.04
CA THR A 84 17.33 -10.55 18.86
C THR A 84 17.68 -10.78 17.41
N TYR A 85 17.92 -9.70 16.68
CA TYR A 85 18.26 -9.75 15.27
C TYR A 85 19.70 -9.27 15.07
N TRP A 86 20.45 -9.89 14.17
CA TRP A 86 21.84 -9.56 13.90
C TRP A 86 22.05 -8.09 13.50
N ASN A 87 21.11 -7.49 12.76
CA ASN A 87 21.20 -6.10 12.36
C ASN A 87 20.96 -5.09 13.50
N ALA A 88 20.37 -5.51 14.63
CA ALA A 88 20.20 -4.62 15.78
C ALA A 88 21.56 -4.23 16.40
N GLU A 89 22.50 -5.17 16.48
CA GLU A 89 23.85 -4.88 16.97
C GLU A 89 24.63 -4.01 15.97
N ASP A 90 24.42 -4.21 14.67
CA ASP A 90 25.03 -3.38 13.62
C ASP A 90 24.50 -1.94 13.71
N LEU A 91 23.19 -1.73 13.84
CA LEU A 91 22.59 -0.42 14.03
C LEU A 91 23.07 0.27 15.32
N LYS A 92 23.25 -0.50 16.41
CA LYS A 92 23.81 0.03 17.67
C LYS A 92 25.28 0.39 17.54
N ALA A 93 26.02 -0.29 16.69
CA ALA A 93 27.44 0.00 16.43
C ALA A 93 27.63 1.15 15.44
N GLU A 94 26.71 1.30 14.48
CA GLU A 94 26.76 2.34 13.45
C GLU A 94 26.42 3.72 13.98
N TYR A 95 25.41 3.81 14.86
CA TYR A 95 24.88 5.08 15.38
C TYR A 95 25.11 5.21 16.89
N SER A 96 25.63 6.36 17.33
CA SER A 96 25.64 6.76 18.74
C SER A 96 24.19 6.97 19.26
N GLU A 97 24.01 7.06 20.58
CA GLU A 97 22.70 7.27 21.19
C GLU A 97 22.02 8.56 20.70
N GLU A 98 22.78 9.60 20.41
CA GLU A 98 22.27 10.88 19.90
C GLU A 98 21.86 10.73 18.44
N GLU A 99 22.71 10.12 17.61
CA GLU A 99 22.43 9.88 16.19
C GLU A 99 21.24 8.96 15.96
N ARG A 100 20.94 7.99 16.85
CA ARG A 100 19.77 7.10 16.76
C ARG A 100 18.44 7.85 16.83
N ARG A 101 18.40 9.03 17.43
CA ARG A 101 17.20 9.90 17.51
C ARG A 101 17.01 10.75 16.28
N GLU A 102 18.06 10.96 15.50
CA GLU A 102 18.07 11.82 14.32
C GLU A 102 18.03 11.03 13.02
N ASN A 103 18.50 9.78 13.03
CA ASN A 103 18.49 8.91 11.87
C ASN A 103 17.26 7.99 11.85
N TYR A 104 16.83 7.58 10.65
CA TYR A 104 15.60 6.84 10.43
C TYR A 104 15.87 5.48 9.80
N VAL A 105 15.09 4.49 10.24
CA VAL A 105 14.88 3.23 9.53
C VAL A 105 13.61 3.39 8.71
N GLN A 106 13.72 3.17 7.41
CA GLN A 106 12.58 3.20 6.50
C GLN A 106 12.37 1.83 5.90
N ILE A 107 11.12 1.36 5.94
CA ILE A 107 10.67 0.15 5.23
C ILE A 107 9.62 0.60 4.22
N SER A 108 9.89 0.35 2.95
CA SER A 108 8.97 0.66 1.85
C SER A 108 8.53 -0.62 1.17
N PHE A 109 7.24 -0.72 0.89
CA PHE A 109 6.63 -1.79 0.09
C PHE A 109 6.00 -1.09 -1.11
N CYS A 110 6.47 -1.22 -2.31
CA CYS A 110 5.88 -0.69 -3.57
C CYS A 110 4.61 0.16 -3.36
N ASP A 111 4.71 1.22 -2.59
CA ASP A 111 3.59 1.99 -2.07
C ASP A 111 4.03 3.43 -1.81
N LEU A 112 3.08 4.37 -1.89
CA LEU A 112 3.32 5.79 -1.68
C LEU A 112 3.21 6.15 -0.20
N ASP A 113 4.04 7.08 0.25
CA ASP A 113 3.87 7.68 1.55
C ASP A 113 2.62 8.58 1.55
N PRO A 114 1.86 8.61 2.67
CA PRO A 114 0.68 9.45 2.76
C PRO A 114 1.05 10.93 2.71
N VAL A 115 0.23 11.72 2.03
CA VAL A 115 0.39 13.17 1.96
C VAL A 115 -0.83 13.84 2.58
N ILE A 116 -0.62 14.69 3.60
CA ILE A 116 -1.71 15.43 4.25
C ILE A 116 -2.45 16.30 3.22
N GLY A 117 -3.78 16.22 3.21
CA GLY A 117 -4.64 16.86 2.24
C GLY A 117 -4.86 16.07 0.95
N GLN A 118 -4.17 14.92 0.77
CA GLN A 118 -4.37 14.06 -0.38
C GLN A 118 -5.73 13.38 -0.30
N LYS A 119 -6.48 13.49 -1.38
CA LYS A 119 -7.77 12.84 -1.57
C LYS A 119 -7.60 11.55 -2.36
N SER A 120 -8.26 10.48 -1.92
CA SER A 120 -8.19 9.19 -2.58
C SER A 120 -9.47 8.39 -2.37
N LEU A 121 -9.76 7.50 -3.33
CA LEU A 121 -10.74 6.44 -3.18
C LEU A 121 -10.02 5.23 -2.54
N TYR A 122 -10.62 4.68 -1.50
CA TYR A 122 -10.08 3.54 -0.76
C TYR A 122 -11.04 2.36 -0.78
N PHE A 123 -10.51 1.19 -1.09
CA PHE A 123 -11.14 -0.12 -0.92
C PHE A 123 -10.54 -0.77 0.33
N LEU A 124 -11.35 -0.94 1.36
CA LEU A 124 -10.89 -1.23 2.71
C LEU A 124 -11.45 -2.54 3.27
N LYS A 125 -10.61 -3.23 4.03
CA LYS A 125 -10.98 -4.35 4.91
C LYS A 125 -10.94 -3.90 6.36
N LYS A 126 -11.97 -4.24 7.13
CA LYS A 126 -11.99 -3.97 8.57
C LYS A 126 -11.15 -5.02 9.31
N ASP A 127 -10.35 -4.57 10.26
CA ASP A 127 -9.71 -5.47 11.22
C ASP A 127 -10.77 -6.11 12.13
N ALA A 128 -10.61 -7.38 12.46
CA ALA A 128 -11.58 -8.10 13.29
C ALA A 128 -11.47 -7.77 14.79
N GLU A 129 -10.32 -7.29 15.24
CA GLU A 129 -9.99 -7.10 16.66
C GLU A 129 -9.79 -5.63 17.05
N GLN A 130 -9.43 -4.80 16.06
CA GLN A 130 -9.12 -3.38 16.24
C GLN A 130 -10.09 -2.52 15.43
N ASP A 131 -10.33 -1.30 15.88
CA ASP A 131 -11.17 -0.35 15.13
C ASP A 131 -10.35 0.40 14.07
N ILE A 132 -9.71 -0.36 13.19
CA ILE A 132 -8.91 0.13 12.08
C ILE A 132 -9.29 -0.61 10.80
N TYR A 133 -8.85 -0.06 9.69
CA TYR A 133 -9.02 -0.64 8.36
C TYR A 133 -7.66 -0.86 7.70
N TYR A 134 -7.58 -1.85 6.81
CA TYR A 134 -6.45 -2.08 5.92
C TYR A 134 -6.89 -1.85 4.48
N ARG A 135 -6.01 -1.32 3.66
CA ARG A 135 -6.26 -1.24 2.23
C ARG A 135 -6.30 -2.65 1.64
N LEU A 136 -7.23 -2.87 0.74
CA LEU A 136 -7.30 -4.13 0.01
C LEU A 136 -6.04 -4.28 -0.85
N CYS A 137 -5.31 -5.40 -0.69
CA CYS A 137 -4.07 -5.67 -1.44
C CYS A 137 -3.07 -4.51 -1.43
N ASP A 138 -2.83 -3.90 -0.26
CA ASP A 138 -1.92 -2.75 -0.07
C ASP A 138 -2.25 -1.57 -1.02
N GLY A 139 -1.33 -1.12 -1.87
CA GLY A 139 -1.52 0.01 -2.77
C GLY A 139 -2.57 -0.18 -3.88
N LEU A 140 -2.89 -1.43 -4.23
CA LEU A 140 -3.90 -1.73 -5.26
C LEU A 140 -5.32 -1.28 -4.85
N GLY A 141 -5.61 -1.25 -3.55
CA GLY A 141 -6.90 -0.79 -3.03
C GLY A 141 -6.98 0.73 -2.81
N GLN A 142 -6.09 1.52 -3.41
CA GLN A 142 -6.11 2.98 -3.30
C GLN A 142 -5.97 3.62 -4.68
N TYR A 143 -6.86 4.59 -4.96
CA TYR A 143 -6.82 5.41 -6.17
C TYR A 143 -6.74 6.88 -5.79
N ILE A 144 -5.63 7.51 -6.14
CA ILE A 144 -5.30 8.89 -5.76
C ILE A 144 -5.96 9.87 -6.74
N GLU A 145 -6.61 10.89 -6.23
CA GLU A 145 -7.08 12.00 -7.05
C GLU A 145 -5.89 12.86 -7.47
N THR A 146 -5.48 12.74 -8.74
CA THR A 146 -4.34 13.48 -9.33
C THR A 146 -4.74 14.80 -9.94
N SER A 147 -5.99 14.88 -10.41
CA SER A 147 -6.69 16.10 -10.85
C SER A 147 -8.14 16.00 -10.38
N PRO A 148 -8.88 17.08 -10.28
CA PRO A 148 -10.28 17.05 -9.82
C PRO A 148 -11.13 16.04 -10.60
N GLY A 149 -11.54 14.96 -9.94
CA GLY A 149 -12.34 13.87 -10.51
C GLY A 149 -11.58 12.84 -11.33
N GLU A 150 -10.25 12.92 -11.40
CA GLU A 150 -9.37 11.94 -12.07
C GLU A 150 -8.57 11.14 -11.05
N TYR A 151 -8.65 9.83 -11.12
CA TYR A 151 -8.08 8.90 -10.16
C TYR A 151 -7.07 7.97 -10.83
N VAL A 152 -5.94 7.76 -10.18
CA VAL A 152 -4.87 6.86 -10.61
C VAL A 152 -4.57 5.87 -9.50
N ASN A 153 -4.33 4.61 -9.84
CA ASN A 153 -3.98 3.60 -8.86
C ASN A 153 -2.64 3.94 -8.17
N ALA A 154 -2.62 3.89 -6.83
CA ALA A 154 -1.43 4.23 -6.05
C ALA A 154 -0.24 3.29 -6.34
N TYR A 155 -0.50 2.03 -6.65
CA TYR A 155 0.52 1.07 -7.01
C TYR A 155 1.16 1.40 -8.38
N GLU A 156 0.37 1.82 -9.37
CA GLU A 156 0.91 2.25 -10.68
C GLU A 156 1.87 3.43 -10.51
N ILE A 157 1.46 4.46 -9.76
CA ILE A 157 2.32 5.63 -9.47
C ILE A 157 3.60 5.22 -8.73
N ALA A 158 3.48 4.30 -7.74
CA ALA A 158 4.64 3.84 -6.98
C ALA A 158 5.62 3.03 -7.84
N SER A 159 5.10 2.23 -8.77
CA SER A 159 5.88 1.42 -9.69
C SER A 159 6.69 2.29 -10.65
N GLU A 160 6.08 3.33 -11.25
CA GLU A 160 6.81 4.27 -12.12
C GLU A 160 7.95 4.99 -11.39
N LYS A 161 7.67 5.50 -10.17
CA LYS A 161 8.70 6.18 -9.38
C LYS A 161 9.86 5.28 -9.00
N ARG A 162 9.64 3.97 -8.92
CA ARG A 162 10.67 3.00 -8.59
C ARG A 162 11.67 2.82 -9.74
N ASP A 163 11.18 2.79 -10.98
CA ASP A 163 12.03 2.59 -12.15
C ASP A 163 12.98 3.77 -12.41
N GLU A 164 12.59 4.99 -11.98
CA GLU A 164 13.39 6.19 -12.16
C GLU A 164 14.55 6.37 -11.15
N ASN A 165 14.47 5.80 -9.94
CA ASN A 165 15.34 6.20 -8.83
C ASN A 165 16.05 5.09 -8.07
N GLU A 166 15.83 3.80 -8.32
CA GLU A 166 16.48 2.78 -7.52
C GLU A 166 17.39 1.84 -8.29
N PRO A 167 18.66 1.71 -7.85
CA PRO A 167 19.30 0.43 -7.91
C PRO A 167 18.53 -0.47 -6.93
N MET A 168 17.67 -1.35 -7.44
CA MET A 168 17.20 -2.50 -6.68
C MET A 168 18.37 -2.99 -5.84
N MET A 169 18.20 -3.21 -4.53
CA MET A 169 19.19 -3.97 -3.76
C MET A 169 19.32 -5.32 -4.43
N LEU A 170 20.19 -5.38 -5.43
CA LEU A 170 20.73 -6.59 -6.00
C LEU A 170 21.55 -7.28 -4.90
N ALA A 171 20.85 -8.02 -4.06
CA ALA A 171 21.49 -9.16 -3.46
C ALA A 171 21.90 -10.04 -4.64
N LEU A 172 23.23 -10.09 -4.86
CA LEU A 172 23.89 -11.00 -5.78
C LEU A 172 23.96 -10.56 -7.27
N GLY A 173 24.83 -9.62 -7.58
CA GLY A 173 25.84 -9.77 -8.64
C GLY A 173 25.39 -9.97 -10.09
N GLU A 174 24.15 -9.65 -10.48
CA GLU A 174 23.73 -9.69 -11.86
C GLU A 174 23.47 -8.27 -12.40
N THR A 175 24.25 -7.89 -13.38
CA THR A 175 24.00 -6.68 -14.18
C THR A 175 22.81 -6.92 -15.08
N VAL A 176 21.72 -6.18 -14.87
CA VAL A 176 20.61 -6.16 -15.83
C VAL A 176 21.11 -5.39 -17.06
N GLU A 177 21.32 -6.10 -18.16
CA GLU A 177 21.49 -5.46 -19.48
C GLU A 177 20.11 -4.91 -19.88
N ASN A 178 20.06 -3.63 -20.24
CA ASN A 178 18.87 -3.01 -20.80
C ASN A 178 18.46 -3.80 -22.05
N ASP A 179 17.32 -4.45 -22.00
CA ASP A 179 16.73 -5.15 -23.14
C ASP A 179 16.16 -4.11 -24.11
N PRO A 180 16.72 -3.97 -25.33
CA PRO A 180 16.21 -3.03 -26.31
C PRO A 180 14.84 -3.42 -26.87
N ASP A 181 14.34 -4.62 -26.56
CA ASP A 181 13.02 -5.13 -26.93
C ASP A 181 12.03 -5.09 -25.74
N ALA A 182 12.34 -4.34 -24.66
CA ALA A 182 11.41 -4.12 -23.57
C ALA A 182 10.06 -3.63 -24.12
N ALA A 183 8.97 -4.22 -23.61
CA ALA A 183 7.63 -3.84 -24.00
C ALA A 183 7.42 -2.31 -23.81
N PRO A 184 6.59 -1.66 -24.64
CA PRO A 184 6.34 -0.24 -24.49
C PRO A 184 5.83 0.03 -23.08
N GLU A 185 6.31 1.13 -22.45
CA GLU A 185 5.89 1.61 -21.15
C GLU A 185 4.36 1.54 -21.07
N GLU A 186 3.84 0.75 -20.12
CA GLU A 186 2.41 0.67 -19.89
C GLU A 186 1.95 2.07 -19.44
N SER A 187 1.06 2.69 -20.20
CA SER A 187 0.52 3.99 -19.83
C SER A 187 -0.29 3.87 -18.55
N ILE A 188 -0.06 4.75 -17.58
CA ILE A 188 -0.87 4.85 -16.36
C ILE A 188 -2.34 4.99 -16.74
N ASN A 189 -3.20 4.18 -16.10
CA ASN A 189 -4.63 4.26 -16.31
C ASN A 189 -5.22 5.38 -15.43
N ILE A 190 -5.94 6.29 -16.08
CA ILE A 190 -6.67 7.37 -15.42
C ILE A 190 -8.16 7.04 -15.46
N TYR A 191 -8.82 7.07 -14.32
CA TYR A 191 -10.22 6.75 -14.16
C TYR A 191 -11.01 7.97 -13.67
N THR A 192 -12.23 8.12 -14.13
CA THR A 192 -13.20 9.03 -13.51
C THR A 192 -14.05 8.30 -12.47
N MET A 193 -14.65 9.03 -11.53
CA MET A 193 -15.52 8.43 -10.51
C MET A 193 -16.74 7.73 -11.13
N ASP A 194 -17.26 8.22 -12.26
CA ASP A 194 -18.40 7.62 -12.96
C ASP A 194 -17.99 6.27 -13.58
N GLU A 195 -16.83 6.19 -14.22
CA GLU A 195 -16.28 4.93 -14.74
C GLU A 195 -16.05 3.92 -13.63
N ILE A 196 -15.44 4.33 -12.50
CA ILE A 196 -15.23 3.45 -11.34
C ILE A 196 -16.57 2.91 -10.83
N LYS A 197 -17.57 3.78 -10.65
CA LYS A 197 -18.91 3.37 -10.18
C LYS A 197 -19.60 2.41 -11.16
N GLU A 198 -19.48 2.65 -12.47
CA GLU A 198 -20.03 1.76 -13.51
C GLU A 198 -19.35 0.38 -13.49
N GLU A 199 -18.02 0.35 -13.42
CA GLU A 199 -17.26 -0.91 -13.36
C GLU A 199 -17.49 -1.68 -12.06
N MET A 200 -17.71 -1.01 -10.93
CA MET A 200 -18.08 -1.68 -9.68
C MET A 200 -19.42 -2.45 -9.77
N GLU A 201 -20.32 -2.07 -10.66
CA GLU A 201 -21.60 -2.75 -10.87
C GLU A 201 -21.54 -3.83 -11.98
N THR A 202 -20.47 -3.83 -12.78
CA THR A 202 -20.33 -4.66 -13.95
C THR A 202 -19.34 -5.79 -13.69
N TYR A 203 -19.84 -7.04 -13.60
CA TYR A 203 -18.96 -8.20 -13.55
C TYR A 203 -18.21 -8.36 -14.87
N THR A 204 -16.90 -8.27 -14.81
CA THR A 204 -16.02 -8.56 -15.93
C THR A 204 -15.33 -9.89 -15.64
N ALA A 205 -15.57 -10.91 -16.46
CA ALA A 205 -14.87 -12.18 -16.30
C ALA A 205 -13.35 -11.95 -16.42
N PRO A 206 -12.52 -12.55 -15.55
CA PRO A 206 -11.09 -12.43 -15.67
C PRO A 206 -10.63 -12.92 -17.04
N PRO A 207 -9.54 -12.35 -17.60
CA PRO A 207 -9.00 -12.81 -18.87
C PRO A 207 -8.71 -14.32 -18.81
N THR A 208 -9.17 -15.07 -19.80
CA THR A 208 -9.02 -16.53 -19.87
C THR A 208 -7.58 -17.01 -20.08
N ASP A 209 -6.65 -16.09 -20.29
CA ASP A 209 -5.24 -16.39 -20.60
C ASP A 209 -4.31 -16.36 -19.38
N TYR A 210 -4.86 -16.46 -18.16
CA TYR A 210 -4.01 -16.54 -16.98
C TYR A 210 -3.34 -17.93 -16.91
N PRO A 211 -1.99 -18.03 -16.98
CA PRO A 211 -1.31 -19.31 -16.88
C PRO A 211 -1.39 -19.86 -15.46
N GLY A 212 -2.45 -20.50 -15.11
CA GLY A 212 -2.73 -21.03 -13.77
C GLY A 212 -4.16 -21.44 -13.52
N ALA A 213 -5.08 -21.13 -14.41
CA ALA A 213 -6.44 -21.65 -14.39
C ALA A 213 -6.45 -23.08 -14.97
N GLU A 214 -5.77 -24.03 -14.30
CA GLU A 214 -6.04 -25.44 -14.54
C GLU A 214 -7.38 -25.76 -13.85
N GLU A 215 -8.36 -26.15 -14.67
CA GLU A 215 -9.65 -26.65 -14.23
C GLU A 215 -9.42 -27.77 -13.19
N GLU A 216 -9.93 -27.60 -11.96
CA GLU A 216 -10.00 -28.71 -11.03
C GLU A 216 -10.91 -29.78 -11.66
N PRO A 217 -10.46 -31.03 -11.82
CA PRO A 217 -11.30 -32.08 -12.33
C PRO A 217 -12.41 -32.41 -11.33
N GLU A 218 -13.65 -32.55 -11.84
CA GLU A 218 -14.84 -32.95 -11.10
C GLU A 218 -14.68 -34.31 -10.36
#